data_954d98ec8b0c02e873a01cc6f82845e5
#
_entry.id   954d98ec8b0c02e873a01cc6f82845e5
#
_cell.length_a   1.000
_cell.length_b   1.000
_cell.length_c   1.000
_cell.angle_alpha   90.00
_cell.angle_beta   90.00
_cell.angle_gamma   90.00
#
_symmetry.space_group_name_H-M   'P 1'
#
loop_
_entity.id
_entity.type
_entity.pdbx_description
1 polymer ?
#
loop_
_entity_poly.entity_id
_entity_poly.type
_entity_poly.pdbx_seq_one_letter_code
_entity_poly.pdbx_strand_id
1 'polypeptide(L)'
;MTTATSLNELQQQIRDRYDSLSKRLQQVSRYVLDNANSVAFDTVAVIAERADVPPSTLIRFANAFDFTGFNEMKQLFRMNLVEETASYSDRARLFREMESEAVPETPLDILQEFARSNAQALQQLAARAEPEMLERAVQLLADADTIYIAGLRRSFSVAAYLTYALSHLECRPILLDGMGGMLREQISRIKARDIVVSISFSPYAEETVMVSETAASVGARQIVITDSQISPLATFSDLCFVVKEAQVDAFRSQSATLCLVQSLVVALAYRLGEGK
;
A
#
# COMPACT_ATOMS: atom_id res chain seq x y z
N MET A 1 21.28 -1.80 2.59
CA MET A 1 19.97 -1.13 2.37
C MET A 1 19.06 -2.15 1.73
N THR A 2 17.76 -2.08 1.98
CA THR A 2 16.82 -2.99 1.32
C THR A 2 16.43 -2.44 -0.03
N THR A 3 16.38 -3.28 -1.06
CA THR A 3 15.87 -2.96 -2.38
C THR A 3 14.44 -2.42 -2.26
N ALA A 4 14.12 -1.32 -2.94
CA ALA A 4 12.78 -0.75 -2.94
C ALA A 4 11.77 -1.77 -3.49
N THR A 5 10.61 -1.88 -2.85
CA THR A 5 9.54 -2.81 -3.22
C THR A 5 8.37 -2.13 -3.92
N SER A 6 8.37 -0.78 -3.99
CA SER A 6 7.39 0.04 -4.70
C SER A 6 8.05 1.20 -5.42
N LEU A 7 7.36 1.78 -6.41
CA LEU A 7 7.87 2.95 -7.13
C LEU A 7 8.05 4.15 -6.19
N ASN A 8 7.14 4.35 -5.24
CA ASN A 8 7.23 5.44 -4.27
C ASN A 8 8.46 5.32 -3.37
N GLU A 9 8.76 4.11 -2.89
CA GLU A 9 10.00 3.85 -2.13
C GLU A 9 11.25 4.16 -2.98
N LEU A 10 11.27 3.70 -4.22
CA LEU A 10 12.37 3.98 -5.14
C LEU A 10 12.54 5.48 -5.38
N GLN A 11 11.46 6.17 -5.68
CA GLN A 11 11.48 7.63 -5.91
C GLN A 11 11.99 8.39 -4.68
N GLN A 12 11.58 7.98 -3.48
CA GLN A 12 12.07 8.58 -2.23
C GLN A 12 13.58 8.32 -2.07
N GLN A 13 14.04 7.07 -2.23
CA GLN A 13 15.46 6.73 -2.18
C GLN A 13 16.28 7.53 -3.20
N ILE A 14 15.74 7.75 -4.40
CA ILE A 14 16.39 8.58 -5.44
C ILE A 14 16.53 10.03 -4.97
N ARG A 15 15.47 10.62 -4.40
CA ARG A 15 15.51 12.00 -3.88
C ARG A 15 16.51 12.15 -2.75
N ASP A 16 16.48 11.24 -1.77
CA ASP A 16 17.34 11.29 -0.57
C ASP A 16 18.83 11.16 -0.91
N ARG A 17 19.14 10.42 -1.97
CA ARG A 17 20.53 10.15 -2.38
C ARG A 17 21.00 11.00 -3.54
N TYR A 18 20.15 11.87 -4.11
CA TYR A 18 20.41 12.60 -5.35
C TYR A 18 21.76 13.33 -5.34
N ASP A 19 22.05 14.08 -4.28
CA ASP A 19 23.27 14.90 -4.18
C ASP A 19 24.54 14.06 -4.02
N SER A 20 24.42 12.82 -3.56
CA SER A 20 25.53 11.87 -3.42
C SER A 20 25.84 11.11 -4.71
N LEU A 21 24.96 11.16 -5.69
CA LEU A 21 25.12 10.45 -6.96
C LEU A 21 26.09 11.21 -7.90
N SER A 22 26.79 10.45 -8.75
CA SER A 22 27.59 11.05 -9.83
C SER A 22 26.71 11.81 -10.82
N LYS A 23 27.25 12.82 -11.52
CA LYS A 23 26.50 13.66 -12.50
C LYS A 23 25.70 12.82 -13.51
N ARG A 24 26.25 11.70 -14.00
CA ARG A 24 25.56 10.80 -14.94
C ARG A 24 24.38 10.06 -14.27
N LEU A 25 24.53 9.64 -13.01
CA LEU A 25 23.44 9.02 -12.28
C LEU A 25 22.37 10.04 -11.88
N GLN A 26 22.73 11.27 -11.56
CA GLN A 26 21.79 12.37 -11.35
C GLN A 26 20.97 12.67 -12.61
N GLN A 27 21.59 12.56 -13.79
CA GLN A 27 20.89 12.72 -15.07
C GLN A 27 19.83 11.63 -15.28
N VAL A 28 20.17 10.38 -14.99
CA VAL A 28 19.20 9.27 -15.01
C VAL A 28 18.11 9.49 -13.95
N SER A 29 18.48 9.91 -12.72
CA SER A 29 17.51 10.19 -11.64
C SER A 29 16.44 11.17 -12.09
N ARG A 30 16.81 12.30 -12.70
CA ARG A 30 15.86 13.28 -13.23
C ARG A 30 14.93 12.66 -14.26
N TYR A 31 15.52 11.97 -15.23
CA TYR A 31 14.74 11.35 -16.30
C TYR A 31 13.69 10.38 -15.76
N VAL A 32 14.06 9.47 -14.86
CA VAL A 32 13.15 8.45 -14.32
C VAL A 32 12.09 9.05 -13.40
N LEU A 33 12.40 10.12 -12.66
CA LEU A 33 11.43 10.83 -11.83
C LEU A 33 10.41 11.60 -12.66
N ASP A 34 10.86 12.24 -13.76
CA ASP A 34 10.01 13.10 -14.59
C ASP A 34 9.20 12.29 -15.62
N ASN A 35 9.63 11.07 -15.96
CA ASN A 35 9.08 10.27 -17.07
C ASN A 35 8.68 8.85 -16.65
N ALA A 36 8.08 8.68 -15.47
CA ALA A 36 7.77 7.36 -14.92
C ALA A 36 6.98 6.46 -15.89
N ASN A 37 5.96 7.00 -16.56
CA ASN A 37 5.16 6.25 -17.53
C ASN A 37 5.97 5.81 -18.75
N SER A 38 6.81 6.68 -19.29
CA SER A 38 7.71 6.35 -20.42
C SER A 38 8.70 5.26 -20.03
N VAL A 39 9.23 5.31 -18.80
CA VAL A 39 10.14 4.27 -18.28
C VAL A 39 9.44 2.91 -18.24
N ALA A 40 8.15 2.85 -17.95
CA ALA A 40 7.40 1.60 -17.94
C ALA A 40 7.33 0.91 -19.32
N PHE A 41 7.18 1.68 -20.39
CA PHE A 41 7.00 1.16 -21.77
C PHE A 41 8.29 1.03 -22.57
N ASP A 42 9.16 2.05 -22.51
CA ASP A 42 10.31 2.17 -23.37
C ASP A 42 11.35 1.06 -23.14
N THR A 43 12.08 0.69 -24.18
CA THR A 43 13.24 -0.20 -24.04
C THR A 43 14.38 0.49 -23.31
N VAL A 44 15.29 -0.30 -22.71
CA VAL A 44 16.49 0.25 -22.04
C VAL A 44 17.31 1.14 -22.98
N ALA A 45 17.37 0.79 -24.28
CA ALA A 45 18.08 1.58 -25.28
C ALA A 45 17.43 2.96 -25.50
N VAL A 46 16.10 3.00 -25.64
CA VAL A 46 15.32 4.25 -25.79
C VAL A 46 15.43 5.12 -24.55
N ILE A 47 15.35 4.52 -23.36
CA ILE A 47 15.51 5.25 -22.10
C ILE A 47 16.92 5.86 -22.01
N ALA A 48 17.95 5.11 -22.37
CA ALA A 48 19.33 5.60 -22.38
C ALA A 48 19.53 6.77 -23.35
N GLU A 49 18.97 6.65 -24.55
CA GLU A 49 18.99 7.72 -25.56
C GLU A 49 18.30 8.98 -25.06
N ARG A 50 17.07 8.87 -24.54
CA ARG A 50 16.29 10.02 -24.05
C ARG A 50 16.88 10.66 -22.78
N ALA A 51 17.52 9.86 -21.94
CA ALA A 51 18.25 10.34 -20.77
C ALA A 51 19.65 10.89 -21.13
N ASP A 52 20.06 10.82 -22.41
CA ASP A 52 21.39 11.22 -22.91
C ASP A 52 22.54 10.57 -22.12
N VAL A 53 22.45 9.25 -21.93
CA VAL A 53 23.47 8.46 -21.24
C VAL A 53 23.74 7.13 -21.98
N PRO A 54 24.94 6.55 -21.86
CA PRO A 54 25.17 5.19 -22.33
C PRO A 54 24.28 4.17 -21.61
N PRO A 55 23.81 3.07 -22.26
CA PRO A 55 22.99 2.02 -21.63
C PRO A 55 23.62 1.43 -20.37
N SER A 56 24.94 1.32 -20.30
CA SER A 56 25.67 0.85 -19.11
C SER A 56 25.47 1.75 -17.88
N THR A 57 25.11 3.03 -18.10
CA THR A 57 24.80 3.96 -16.99
C THR A 57 23.48 3.59 -16.32
N LEU A 58 22.49 3.09 -17.06
CA LEU A 58 21.23 2.62 -16.50
C LEU A 58 21.44 1.39 -15.61
N ILE A 59 22.33 0.46 -16.02
CA ILE A 59 22.69 -0.71 -15.20
C ILE A 59 23.36 -0.24 -13.90
N ARG A 60 24.32 0.68 -13.99
CA ARG A 60 24.98 1.25 -12.81
C ARG A 60 24.01 2.02 -11.92
N PHE A 61 23.01 2.68 -12.50
CA PHE A 61 21.96 3.35 -11.75
C PHE A 61 21.11 2.35 -10.96
N ALA A 62 20.64 1.27 -11.61
CA ALA A 62 19.90 0.22 -10.94
C ALA A 62 20.70 -0.43 -9.78
N ASN A 63 21.97 -0.75 -10.05
CA ASN A 63 22.85 -1.32 -9.01
C ASN A 63 23.09 -0.36 -7.82
N ALA A 64 23.09 0.95 -8.05
CA ALA A 64 23.21 1.94 -6.99
C ALA A 64 22.01 1.94 -6.03
N PHE A 65 20.88 1.35 -6.42
CA PHE A 65 19.67 1.18 -5.62
C PHE A 65 19.37 -0.29 -5.31
N ASP A 66 20.41 -1.14 -5.31
CA ASP A 66 20.37 -2.56 -4.91
C ASP A 66 19.53 -3.47 -5.84
N PHE A 67 19.27 -3.04 -7.10
CA PHE A 67 18.69 -3.89 -8.14
C PHE A 67 19.78 -4.63 -8.93
N THR A 68 19.49 -5.83 -9.40
CA THR A 68 20.41 -6.62 -10.23
C THR A 68 20.61 -6.04 -11.63
N GLY A 69 19.66 -5.20 -12.08
CA GLY A 69 19.72 -4.51 -13.37
C GLY A 69 18.53 -3.59 -13.59
N PHE A 70 18.60 -2.79 -14.67
CA PHE A 70 17.57 -1.78 -14.95
C PHE A 70 16.21 -2.40 -15.30
N ASN A 71 16.18 -3.59 -15.87
CA ASN A 71 14.93 -4.29 -16.17
C ASN A 71 14.17 -4.67 -14.89
N GLU A 72 14.84 -5.12 -13.85
CA GLU A 72 14.23 -5.38 -12.55
C GLU A 72 13.67 -4.09 -11.94
N MET A 73 14.46 -3.01 -11.90
CA MET A 73 13.99 -1.70 -11.44
C MET A 73 12.78 -1.21 -12.24
N LYS A 74 12.78 -1.43 -13.56
CA LYS A 74 11.69 -1.04 -14.46
C LYS A 74 10.36 -1.71 -14.14
N GLN A 75 10.36 -2.90 -13.52
CA GLN A 75 9.13 -3.56 -13.10
C GLN A 75 8.33 -2.69 -12.10
N LEU A 76 8.99 -1.94 -11.23
CA LEU A 76 8.29 -1.05 -10.30
C LEU A 76 7.49 0.04 -11.04
N PHE A 77 8.04 0.58 -12.13
CA PHE A 77 7.36 1.58 -12.97
C PHE A 77 6.17 0.96 -13.70
N ARG A 78 6.33 -0.25 -14.23
CA ARG A 78 5.26 -1.00 -14.90
C ARG A 78 4.11 -1.29 -13.95
N MET A 79 4.42 -1.82 -12.78
CA MET A 79 3.41 -2.15 -11.77
C MET A 79 2.65 -0.92 -11.31
N ASN A 80 3.33 0.20 -11.07
CA ASN A 80 2.69 1.45 -10.67
C ASN A 80 1.74 1.97 -11.76
N LEU A 81 2.17 1.97 -13.02
CA LEU A 81 1.33 2.39 -14.14
C LEU A 81 0.05 1.55 -14.25
N VAL A 82 0.19 0.24 -14.10
CA VAL A 82 -0.93 -0.69 -14.08
C VAL A 82 -1.85 -0.43 -12.87
N GLU A 83 -1.29 -0.17 -11.69
CA GLU A 83 -2.05 0.12 -10.48
C GLU A 83 -2.82 1.44 -10.55
N GLU A 84 -2.27 2.47 -11.20
CA GLU A 84 -2.93 3.76 -11.44
C GLU A 84 -4.08 3.66 -12.43
N THR A 85 -4.08 2.63 -13.29
CA THR A 85 -5.15 2.42 -14.26
C THR A 85 -6.45 1.99 -13.57
N ALA A 86 -7.50 2.79 -13.67
CA ALA A 86 -8.76 2.56 -12.97
C ALA A 86 -9.55 1.36 -13.53
N SER A 87 -9.49 1.16 -14.86
CA SER A 87 -10.22 0.10 -15.57
C SER A 87 -9.52 -1.26 -15.43
N TYR A 88 -10.25 -2.28 -14.99
CA TYR A 88 -9.76 -3.66 -14.90
C TYR A 88 -9.38 -4.24 -16.27
N SER A 89 -10.15 -3.96 -17.33
CA SER A 89 -9.86 -4.41 -18.68
C SER A 89 -8.61 -3.77 -19.26
N ASP A 90 -8.42 -2.45 -19.04
CA ASP A 90 -7.21 -1.75 -19.48
C ASP A 90 -5.98 -2.23 -18.71
N ARG A 91 -6.14 -2.52 -17.44
CA ARG A 91 -5.10 -3.10 -16.59
C ARG A 91 -4.63 -4.46 -17.12
N ALA A 92 -5.56 -5.36 -17.42
CA ALA A 92 -5.26 -6.66 -18.00
C ALA A 92 -4.60 -6.54 -19.38
N ARG A 93 -5.06 -5.58 -20.21
CA ARG A 93 -4.46 -5.31 -21.50
C ARG A 93 -3.03 -4.80 -21.38
N LEU A 94 -2.79 -3.76 -20.55
CA LEU A 94 -1.47 -3.19 -20.33
C LEU A 94 -0.49 -4.25 -19.80
N PHE A 95 -0.94 -5.09 -18.87
CA PHE A 95 -0.11 -6.17 -18.35
C PHE A 95 0.31 -7.14 -19.45
N ARG A 96 -0.63 -7.60 -20.31
CA ARG A 96 -0.33 -8.46 -21.45
C ARG A 96 0.61 -7.84 -22.47
N GLU A 97 0.50 -6.53 -22.72
CA GLU A 97 1.39 -5.80 -23.62
C GLU A 97 2.82 -5.66 -23.06
N MET A 98 2.96 -5.67 -21.73
CA MET A 98 4.25 -5.53 -21.06
C MET A 98 4.97 -6.85 -20.81
N GLU A 99 4.23 -7.93 -20.62
CA GLU A 99 4.79 -9.25 -20.35
C GLU A 99 4.87 -10.09 -21.64
N SER A 100 6.04 -10.69 -21.87
CA SER A 100 6.27 -11.62 -22.97
C SER A 100 6.06 -13.08 -22.57
N GLU A 101 5.79 -13.33 -21.28
CA GLU A 101 5.56 -14.68 -20.75
C GLU A 101 4.08 -15.06 -20.74
N ALA A 102 3.80 -16.37 -20.61
CA ALA A 102 2.45 -16.91 -20.67
C ALA A 102 1.56 -16.33 -19.56
N VAL A 103 0.58 -15.53 -19.96
CA VAL A 103 -0.49 -15.04 -19.08
C VAL A 103 -1.45 -16.21 -18.80
N PRO A 104 -2.05 -16.31 -17.60
CA PRO A 104 -3.05 -17.34 -17.31
C PRO A 104 -4.13 -17.39 -18.39
N GLU A 105 -4.34 -18.55 -19.01
CA GLU A 105 -5.25 -18.69 -20.15
C GLU A 105 -6.68 -18.98 -19.72
N THR A 106 -6.85 -19.63 -18.56
CA THR A 106 -8.16 -20.05 -18.08
C THR A 106 -8.55 -19.43 -16.74
N PRO A 107 -9.85 -19.29 -16.44
CA PRO A 107 -10.32 -18.87 -15.12
C PRO A 107 -9.81 -19.75 -13.96
N LEU A 108 -9.56 -21.03 -14.22
CA LEU A 108 -9.02 -21.96 -13.24
C LEU A 108 -7.56 -21.61 -12.89
N ASP A 109 -6.75 -21.29 -13.90
CA ASP A 109 -5.34 -20.90 -13.68
C ASP A 109 -5.26 -19.64 -12.84
N ILE A 110 -6.12 -18.64 -13.14
CA ILE A 110 -6.21 -17.39 -12.34
C ILE A 110 -6.59 -17.70 -10.89
N LEU A 111 -7.59 -18.55 -10.66
CA LEU A 111 -8.00 -18.94 -9.32
C LEU A 111 -6.87 -19.64 -8.55
N GLN A 112 -6.19 -20.57 -9.20
CA GLN A 112 -5.08 -21.33 -8.60
C GLN A 112 -3.90 -20.43 -8.27
N GLU A 113 -3.60 -19.46 -9.14
CA GLU A 113 -2.54 -18.47 -8.90
C GLU A 113 -2.88 -17.57 -7.71
N PHE A 114 -4.11 -17.03 -7.63
CA PHE A 114 -4.56 -16.28 -6.47
C PHE A 114 -4.49 -17.12 -5.19
N ALA A 115 -4.94 -18.36 -5.21
CA ALA A 115 -4.91 -19.25 -4.06
C ALA A 115 -3.48 -19.48 -3.55
N ARG A 116 -2.53 -19.76 -4.45
CA ARG A 116 -1.12 -19.99 -4.13
C ARG A 116 -0.46 -18.73 -3.58
N SER A 117 -0.59 -17.61 -4.29
CA SER A 117 0.01 -16.33 -3.92
C SER A 117 -0.56 -15.79 -2.60
N ASN A 118 -1.87 -15.94 -2.37
CA ASN A 118 -2.50 -15.57 -1.11
C ASN A 118 -2.01 -16.44 0.05
N ALA A 119 -1.86 -17.75 -0.13
CA ALA A 119 -1.33 -18.63 0.91
C ALA A 119 0.09 -18.19 1.34
N GLN A 120 0.93 -17.83 0.39
CA GLN A 120 2.27 -17.31 0.68
C GLN A 120 2.24 -15.96 1.42
N ALA A 121 1.39 -15.03 1.00
CA ALA A 121 1.25 -13.72 1.66
C ALA A 121 0.75 -13.86 3.10
N LEU A 122 -0.22 -14.76 3.34
CA LEU A 122 -0.72 -15.06 4.69
C LEU A 122 0.35 -15.67 5.60
N GLN A 123 1.15 -16.60 5.08
CA GLN A 123 2.29 -17.17 5.83
C GLN A 123 3.33 -16.10 6.19
N GLN A 124 3.63 -15.20 5.26
CA GLN A 124 4.55 -14.08 5.51
C GLN A 124 3.99 -13.10 6.55
N LEU A 125 2.68 -12.77 6.48
CA LEU A 125 2.01 -11.94 7.48
C LEU A 125 2.17 -12.55 8.87
N ALA A 126 1.85 -13.83 9.02
CA ALA A 126 1.93 -14.54 10.31
C ALA A 126 3.39 -14.60 10.83
N ALA A 127 4.36 -14.84 9.96
CA ALA A 127 5.78 -14.94 10.34
C ALA A 127 6.40 -13.60 10.76
N ARG A 128 5.82 -12.47 10.30
CA ARG A 128 6.31 -11.11 10.63
C ARG A 128 5.47 -10.40 11.68
N ALA A 129 4.41 -11.03 12.16
CA ALA A 129 3.54 -10.44 13.16
C ALA A 129 4.30 -10.22 14.49
N GLU A 130 4.24 -9.01 15.00
CA GLU A 130 4.82 -8.62 16.29
C GLU A 130 3.73 -8.70 17.36
N PRO A 131 3.86 -9.59 18.37
CA PRO A 131 2.82 -9.79 19.36
C PRO A 131 2.45 -8.51 20.12
N GLU A 132 3.45 -7.71 20.49
CA GLU A 132 3.26 -6.45 21.22
C GLU A 132 2.48 -5.42 20.40
N MET A 133 2.69 -5.39 19.08
CA MET A 133 1.96 -4.48 18.19
C MET A 133 0.49 -4.88 18.08
N LEU A 134 0.20 -6.18 17.94
CA LEU A 134 -1.16 -6.70 17.89
C LEU A 134 -1.90 -6.44 19.20
N GLU A 135 -1.25 -6.73 20.34
CA GLU A 135 -1.81 -6.50 21.68
C GLU A 135 -2.14 -5.02 21.89
N ARG A 136 -1.22 -4.11 21.50
CA ARG A 136 -1.43 -2.67 21.60
C ARG A 136 -2.56 -2.19 20.69
N ALA A 137 -2.71 -2.75 19.48
CA ALA A 137 -3.79 -2.41 18.58
C ALA A 137 -5.16 -2.78 19.19
N VAL A 138 -5.27 -3.98 19.75
CA VAL A 138 -6.49 -4.44 20.44
C VAL A 138 -6.80 -3.55 21.65
N GLN A 139 -5.79 -3.14 22.43
CA GLN A 139 -5.97 -2.21 23.55
C GLN A 139 -6.48 -0.85 23.08
N LEU A 140 -5.88 -0.26 22.03
CA LEU A 140 -6.30 1.03 21.49
C LEU A 140 -7.76 0.99 20.98
N LEU A 141 -8.16 -0.11 20.35
CA LEU A 141 -9.54 -0.31 19.89
C LEU A 141 -10.52 -0.47 21.06
N ALA A 142 -10.11 -1.14 22.14
CA ALA A 142 -10.94 -1.32 23.34
C ALA A 142 -11.18 -0.02 24.12
N ASP A 143 -10.18 0.86 24.15
CA ASP A 143 -10.20 2.12 24.93
C ASP A 143 -10.85 3.28 24.18
N ALA A 144 -11.17 3.13 22.90
CA ALA A 144 -11.68 4.20 22.06
C ALA A 144 -13.14 4.54 22.34
N ASP A 145 -13.50 5.82 22.41
CA ASP A 145 -14.88 6.29 22.49
C ASP A 145 -15.62 6.00 21.15
N THR A 146 -14.94 6.23 20.04
CA THR A 146 -15.44 5.96 18.69
C THR A 146 -14.29 5.46 17.82
N ILE A 147 -14.55 4.46 16.98
CA ILE A 147 -13.59 3.89 16.02
C ILE A 147 -13.97 4.38 14.62
N TYR A 148 -13.26 5.35 14.08
CA TYR A 148 -13.42 5.80 12.71
C TYR A 148 -12.60 4.90 11.78
N ILE A 149 -13.19 4.43 10.69
CA ILE A 149 -12.55 3.54 9.73
C ILE A 149 -12.50 4.23 8.37
N ALA A 150 -11.30 4.43 7.85
CA ALA A 150 -11.05 5.02 6.54
C ALA A 150 -10.36 4.01 5.64
N GLY A 151 -10.98 3.69 4.52
CA GLY A 151 -10.41 2.89 3.46
C GLY A 151 -11.23 3.12 2.22
N LEU A 152 -10.62 3.79 1.24
CA LEU A 152 -11.33 4.21 0.04
C LEU A 152 -10.85 3.42 -1.19
N ARG A 153 -11.58 3.52 -2.29
CA ARG A 153 -11.30 2.80 -3.52
C ARG A 153 -11.20 1.28 -3.27
N ARG A 154 -10.07 0.65 -3.57
CA ARG A 154 -9.87 -0.80 -3.38
C ARG A 154 -9.89 -1.24 -1.92
N SER A 155 -9.49 -0.37 -0.99
CA SER A 155 -9.49 -0.69 0.44
C SER A 155 -10.88 -0.61 1.08
N PHE A 156 -11.88 -0.10 0.34
CA PHE A 156 -13.24 0.08 0.86
C PHE A 156 -13.88 -1.22 1.34
N SER A 157 -13.67 -2.33 0.63
CA SER A 157 -14.20 -3.63 1.01
C SER A 157 -13.70 -4.10 2.38
N VAL A 158 -12.42 -3.87 2.69
CA VAL A 158 -11.84 -4.22 4.00
C VAL A 158 -12.34 -3.27 5.08
N ALA A 159 -12.40 -1.96 4.79
CA ALA A 159 -12.92 -0.96 5.72
C ALA A 159 -14.41 -1.23 6.07
N ALA A 160 -15.22 -1.53 5.06
CA ALA A 160 -16.62 -1.90 5.25
C ALA A 160 -16.78 -3.18 6.08
N TYR A 161 -15.96 -4.22 5.78
CA TYR A 161 -15.95 -5.43 6.57
C TYR A 161 -15.54 -5.17 8.04
N LEU A 162 -14.48 -4.39 8.27
CA LEU A 162 -14.03 -4.04 9.62
C LEU A 162 -15.13 -3.31 10.40
N THR A 163 -15.80 -2.35 9.75
CA THR A 163 -16.94 -1.63 10.35
C THR A 163 -18.07 -2.59 10.71
N TYR A 164 -18.44 -3.47 9.77
CA TYR A 164 -19.47 -4.49 10.00
C TYR A 164 -19.10 -5.38 11.20
N ALA A 165 -17.88 -5.90 11.23
CA ALA A 165 -17.43 -6.82 12.26
C ALA A 165 -17.40 -6.16 13.66
N LEU A 166 -16.90 -4.93 13.76
CA LEU A 166 -16.90 -4.14 15.00
C LEU A 166 -18.31 -3.77 15.47
N SER A 167 -19.29 -3.64 14.54
CA SER A 167 -20.69 -3.37 14.90
C SER A 167 -21.37 -4.52 15.67
N HIS A 168 -20.78 -5.72 15.65
CA HIS A 168 -21.22 -6.86 16.45
C HIS A 168 -20.57 -6.92 17.85
N LEU A 169 -19.71 -5.96 18.16
CA LEU A 169 -19.09 -5.79 19.47
C LEU A 169 -19.67 -4.57 20.18
N GLU A 170 -19.34 -4.39 21.46
CA GLU A 170 -19.73 -3.21 22.24
C GLU A 170 -18.84 -1.99 21.89
N CYS A 171 -18.70 -1.72 20.58
CA CYS A 171 -17.91 -0.63 20.01
C CYS A 171 -18.80 0.36 19.25
N ARG A 172 -18.24 1.52 18.92
CA ARG A 172 -18.89 2.55 18.10
C ARG A 172 -18.10 2.74 16.78
N PRO A 173 -18.20 1.81 15.82
CA PRO A 173 -17.52 1.96 14.54
C PRO A 173 -18.27 2.96 13.63
N ILE A 174 -17.51 3.82 12.94
CA ILE A 174 -18.02 4.75 11.93
C ILE A 174 -17.18 4.61 10.67
N LEU A 175 -17.81 4.18 9.58
CA LEU A 175 -17.17 4.16 8.26
C LEU A 175 -17.12 5.56 7.68
N LEU A 176 -15.93 6.01 7.31
CA LEU A 176 -15.71 7.26 6.59
C LEU A 176 -15.81 6.97 5.09
N ASP A 177 -17.01 7.00 4.55
CA ASP A 177 -17.31 6.63 3.16
C ASP A 177 -17.39 7.83 2.21
N GLY A 178 -17.48 9.05 2.78
CA GLY A 178 -17.63 10.28 2.01
C GLY A 178 -18.93 10.36 1.21
N MET A 179 -19.97 9.59 1.58
CA MET A 179 -21.23 9.57 0.85
C MET A 179 -21.79 10.98 0.71
N GLY A 180 -22.27 11.32 -0.49
CA GLY A 180 -22.80 12.64 -0.79
C GLY A 180 -21.76 13.76 -0.78
N GLY A 181 -20.46 13.43 -0.81
CA GLY A 181 -19.36 14.41 -0.73
C GLY A 181 -19.06 14.90 0.70
N MET A 182 -19.67 14.28 1.72
CA MET A 182 -19.61 14.72 3.12
C MET A 182 -18.38 14.21 3.90
N LEU A 183 -17.29 13.84 3.24
CA LEU A 183 -16.11 13.34 3.95
C LEU A 183 -15.56 14.37 4.94
N ARG A 184 -15.54 15.65 4.57
CA ARG A 184 -15.04 16.71 5.45
C ARG A 184 -15.91 16.88 6.69
N GLU A 185 -17.21 16.76 6.57
CA GLU A 185 -18.16 16.80 7.68
C GLU A 185 -18.06 15.58 8.57
N GLN A 186 -17.79 14.41 7.97
CA GLN A 186 -17.55 13.18 8.73
C GLN A 186 -16.27 13.29 9.59
N ILE A 187 -15.14 13.71 8.99
CA ILE A 187 -13.84 13.79 9.69
C ILE A 187 -13.79 14.94 10.71
N SER A 188 -14.58 16.02 10.52
CA SER A 188 -14.64 17.13 11.48
C SER A 188 -15.20 16.73 12.86
N ARG A 189 -15.78 15.54 12.98
CA ARG A 189 -16.31 15.00 14.23
C ARG A 189 -15.30 14.22 15.05
N ILE A 190 -14.15 13.89 14.48
CA ILE A 190 -13.08 13.14 15.16
C ILE A 190 -12.54 13.95 16.34
N LYS A 191 -12.34 13.31 17.48
CA LYS A 191 -11.85 13.91 18.73
C LYS A 191 -10.63 13.15 19.25
N ALA A 192 -9.90 13.74 20.17
CA ALA A 192 -8.69 13.15 20.75
C ALA A 192 -8.88 11.81 21.48
N ARG A 193 -10.11 11.46 21.90
CA ARG A 193 -10.43 10.19 22.54
C ARG A 193 -10.90 9.11 21.57
N ASP A 194 -11.04 9.45 20.32
CA ASP A 194 -11.36 8.52 19.25
C ASP A 194 -10.11 7.86 18.70
N ILE A 195 -10.31 6.77 17.97
CA ILE A 195 -9.25 6.16 17.17
C ILE A 195 -9.63 6.16 15.70
N VAL A 196 -8.64 6.35 14.84
CA VAL A 196 -8.79 6.23 13.40
C VAL A 196 -8.02 5.02 12.90
N VAL A 197 -8.68 4.13 12.18
CA VAL A 197 -8.06 3.02 11.45
C VAL A 197 -8.04 3.39 9.97
N SER A 198 -6.86 3.72 9.46
CA SER A 198 -6.66 4.11 8.06
C SER A 198 -6.06 2.96 7.26
N ILE A 199 -6.74 2.54 6.18
CA ILE A 199 -6.32 1.44 5.30
C ILE A 199 -6.06 2.00 3.91
N SER A 200 -4.80 2.10 3.51
CA SER A 200 -4.44 2.59 2.17
C SER A 200 -3.11 2.02 1.71
N PHE A 201 -3.05 1.73 0.43
CA PHE A 201 -1.92 1.15 -0.27
C PHE A 201 -1.61 1.98 -1.51
N SER A 202 -0.39 1.88 -2.02
CA SER A 202 -0.03 2.56 -3.27
C SER A 202 -0.93 2.10 -4.43
N PRO A 203 -1.41 3.07 -5.28
CA PRO A 203 -1.37 4.52 -5.11
C PRO A 203 -2.34 4.96 -4.02
N TYR A 204 -1.83 5.72 -3.06
CA TYR A 204 -2.58 6.10 -1.87
C TYR A 204 -3.73 7.04 -2.22
N ALA A 205 -4.90 6.82 -1.63
CA ALA A 205 -6.04 7.71 -1.79
C ALA A 205 -5.82 9.00 -1.00
N GLU A 206 -5.83 10.15 -1.67
CA GLU A 206 -5.64 11.48 -1.06
C GLU A 206 -6.63 11.72 0.08
N GLU A 207 -7.85 11.23 -0.08
CA GLU A 207 -8.90 11.34 0.91
C GLU A 207 -8.55 10.58 2.20
N THR A 208 -7.88 9.41 2.10
CA THR A 208 -7.44 8.66 3.28
C THR A 208 -6.26 9.37 3.97
N VAL A 209 -5.37 10.00 3.21
CA VAL A 209 -4.30 10.84 3.76
C VAL A 209 -4.90 12.03 4.53
N MET A 210 -5.89 12.73 3.93
CA MET A 210 -6.60 13.84 4.59
C MET A 210 -7.26 13.41 5.91
N VAL A 211 -7.82 12.20 5.98
CA VAL A 211 -8.36 11.65 7.23
C VAL A 211 -7.27 11.53 8.29
N SER A 212 -6.12 10.95 7.94
CA SER A 212 -5.00 10.75 8.88
C SER A 212 -4.40 12.09 9.35
N GLU A 213 -4.25 13.07 8.45
CA GLU A 213 -3.81 14.43 8.80
C GLU A 213 -4.77 15.10 9.78
N THR A 214 -6.09 15.00 9.51
CA THR A 214 -7.11 15.57 10.39
C THR A 214 -7.08 14.90 11.77
N ALA A 215 -6.99 13.57 11.83
CA ALA A 215 -6.90 12.83 13.08
C ALA A 215 -5.67 13.25 13.90
N ALA A 216 -4.52 13.41 13.27
CA ALA A 216 -3.29 13.88 13.90
C ALA A 216 -3.46 15.31 14.46
N SER A 217 -4.12 16.19 13.71
CA SER A 217 -4.31 17.60 14.12
C SER A 217 -5.15 17.75 15.40
N VAL A 218 -6.05 16.80 15.67
CA VAL A 218 -6.90 16.80 16.86
C VAL A 218 -6.37 15.88 17.98
N GLY A 219 -5.23 15.21 17.76
CA GLY A 219 -4.59 14.31 18.71
C GLY A 219 -5.30 12.95 18.87
N ALA A 220 -6.09 12.54 17.89
CA ALA A 220 -6.69 11.19 17.88
C ALA A 220 -5.63 10.13 17.60
N ARG A 221 -5.75 8.95 18.25
CA ARG A 221 -4.86 7.82 18.01
C ARG A 221 -5.09 7.20 16.65
N GLN A 222 -4.04 6.66 16.04
CA GLN A 222 -4.14 6.11 14.69
C GLN A 222 -3.49 4.75 14.55
N ILE A 223 -4.25 3.80 14.01
CA ILE A 223 -3.77 2.53 13.46
C ILE A 223 -3.76 2.66 11.95
N VAL A 224 -2.61 2.49 11.34
CA VAL A 224 -2.45 2.53 9.89
C VAL A 224 -2.13 1.13 9.36
N ILE A 225 -2.84 0.72 8.31
CA ILE A 225 -2.57 -0.51 7.56
C ILE A 225 -2.19 -0.11 6.14
N THR A 226 -0.97 -0.41 5.74
CA THR A 226 -0.37 0.09 4.49
C THR A 226 0.65 -0.91 3.93
N ASP A 227 1.25 -0.61 2.78
CA ASP A 227 2.27 -1.45 2.12
C ASP A 227 3.72 -1.04 2.42
N SER A 228 3.93 0.13 3.06
CA SER A 228 5.28 0.67 3.29
C SER A 228 5.36 1.52 4.56
N GLN A 229 6.50 1.43 5.25
CA GLN A 229 6.85 2.31 6.38
C GLN A 229 7.04 3.77 5.97
N ILE A 230 7.28 4.03 4.68
CA ILE A 230 7.40 5.39 4.13
C ILE A 230 6.12 5.87 3.44
N SER A 231 4.99 5.17 3.64
CA SER A 231 3.71 5.64 3.15
C SER A 231 3.34 6.99 3.78
N PRO A 232 2.62 7.87 3.07
CA PRO A 232 2.24 9.18 3.62
C PRO A 232 1.40 9.07 4.90
N LEU A 233 0.74 7.92 5.13
CA LEU A 233 -0.04 7.69 6.34
C LEU A 233 0.82 7.26 7.54
N ALA A 234 1.96 6.59 7.29
CA ALA A 234 2.80 6.04 8.35
C ALA A 234 3.33 7.12 9.31
N THR A 235 3.55 8.34 8.81
CA THR A 235 4.02 9.48 9.64
C THR A 235 3.01 9.93 10.69
N PHE A 236 1.73 9.61 10.52
CA PHE A 236 0.66 9.99 11.45
C PHE A 236 0.25 8.86 12.41
N SER A 237 0.86 7.67 12.26
CA SER A 237 0.43 6.47 12.97
C SER A 237 1.03 6.36 14.37
N ASP A 238 0.22 5.94 15.34
CA ASP A 238 0.70 5.36 16.62
C ASP A 238 1.13 3.90 16.42
N LEU A 239 0.45 3.18 15.50
CA LEU A 239 0.78 1.83 15.07
C LEU A 239 0.67 1.72 13.56
N CYS A 240 1.71 1.19 12.91
CA CYS A 240 1.76 1.02 11.47
C CYS A 240 1.96 -0.46 11.09
N PHE A 241 0.91 -1.11 10.61
CA PHE A 241 0.98 -2.46 10.07
C PHE A 241 1.37 -2.41 8.58
N VAL A 242 2.56 -2.89 8.27
CA VAL A 242 3.00 -3.06 6.88
C VAL A 242 2.59 -4.43 6.38
N VAL A 243 1.59 -4.45 5.51
CA VAL A 243 1.04 -5.68 4.92
C VAL A 243 1.50 -5.80 3.47
N LYS A 244 2.14 -6.91 3.14
CA LYS A 244 2.48 -7.26 1.76
C LYS A 244 1.42 -8.20 1.23
N GLU A 245 0.54 -7.63 0.41
CA GLU A 245 -0.52 -8.40 -0.27
C GLU A 245 0.04 -9.25 -1.41
N ALA A 246 -0.61 -10.37 -1.67
CA ALA A 246 -0.37 -11.11 -2.89
C ALA A 246 -0.70 -10.28 -4.11
N GLN A 247 0.08 -10.45 -5.16
CA GLN A 247 -0.17 -9.86 -6.46
C GLN A 247 -0.19 -10.95 -7.52
N VAL A 248 -1.24 -10.97 -8.30
CA VAL A 248 -1.39 -11.84 -9.45
C VAL A 248 -1.56 -10.94 -10.67
N ASP A 249 -0.58 -10.97 -11.54
CA ASP A 249 -0.49 -10.06 -12.69
C ASP A 249 -0.63 -8.58 -12.26
N ALA A 250 -1.61 -7.91 -12.83
CA ALA A 250 -1.95 -6.53 -12.55
C ALA A 250 -2.85 -6.33 -11.31
N PHE A 251 -3.18 -7.39 -10.58
CA PHE A 251 -4.22 -7.36 -9.56
C PHE A 251 -3.68 -7.71 -8.18
N ARG A 252 -3.69 -6.71 -7.28
CA ARG A 252 -3.37 -6.92 -5.88
C ARG A 252 -4.56 -7.52 -5.14
N SER A 253 -4.30 -8.55 -4.34
CA SER A 253 -5.25 -9.15 -3.41
C SER A 253 -5.54 -8.22 -2.22
N GLN A 254 -6.47 -8.65 -1.38
CA GLN A 254 -6.78 -8.04 -0.08
C GLN A 254 -6.84 -9.09 1.04
N SER A 255 -6.41 -10.31 0.74
CA SER A 255 -6.56 -11.45 1.65
C SER A 255 -5.74 -11.31 2.92
N ALA A 256 -4.52 -10.77 2.83
CA ALA A 256 -3.66 -10.59 3.99
C ALA A 256 -4.18 -9.45 4.89
N THR A 257 -4.62 -8.33 4.32
CA THR A 257 -5.23 -7.24 5.09
C THR A 257 -6.52 -7.69 5.75
N LEU A 258 -7.36 -8.45 5.03
CA LEU A 258 -8.60 -8.99 5.58
C LEU A 258 -8.32 -9.95 6.75
N CYS A 259 -7.32 -10.82 6.63
CA CYS A 259 -6.88 -11.71 7.70
C CYS A 259 -6.44 -10.93 8.95
N LEU A 260 -5.64 -9.85 8.77
CA LEU A 260 -5.21 -9.00 9.88
C LEU A 260 -6.40 -8.37 10.60
N VAL A 261 -7.32 -7.72 9.88
CA VAL A 261 -8.46 -7.04 10.51
C VAL A 261 -9.40 -8.03 11.17
N GLN A 262 -9.61 -9.23 10.58
CA GLN A 262 -10.37 -10.31 11.22
C GLN A 262 -9.73 -10.74 12.55
N SER A 263 -8.42 -10.92 12.57
CA SER A 263 -7.68 -11.31 13.76
C SER A 263 -7.79 -10.25 14.86
N LEU A 264 -7.68 -8.97 14.52
CA LEU A 264 -7.82 -7.87 15.48
C LEU A 264 -9.24 -7.81 16.07
N VAL A 265 -10.29 -7.99 15.25
CA VAL A 265 -11.68 -7.99 15.72
C VAL A 265 -11.95 -9.18 16.64
N VAL A 266 -11.48 -10.38 16.29
CA VAL A 266 -11.67 -11.58 17.14
C VAL A 266 -10.91 -11.44 18.45
N ALA A 267 -9.67 -10.93 18.43
CA ALA A 267 -8.91 -10.67 19.64
C ALA A 267 -9.60 -9.62 20.55
N LEU A 268 -10.15 -8.57 19.93
CA LEU A 268 -10.96 -7.57 20.67
C LEU A 268 -12.21 -8.18 21.30
N ALA A 269 -12.90 -9.07 20.58
CA ALA A 269 -14.07 -9.77 21.09
C ALA A 269 -13.74 -10.59 22.35
N TYR A 270 -12.64 -11.33 22.35
CA TYR A 270 -12.17 -12.04 23.54
C TYR A 270 -11.86 -11.09 24.70
N ARG A 271 -11.13 -10.02 24.45
CA ARG A 271 -10.80 -9.02 25.49
C ARG A 271 -12.04 -8.38 26.12
N LEU A 272 -13.03 -7.98 25.31
CA LEU A 272 -14.27 -7.41 25.82
C LEU A 272 -15.17 -8.44 26.55
N GLY A 273 -15.04 -9.72 26.18
CA GLY A 273 -15.76 -10.82 26.86
C GLY A 273 -15.16 -11.23 28.21
N GLU A 274 -13.86 -11.07 28.43
CA GLU A 274 -13.19 -11.38 29.71
C GLU A 274 -13.50 -10.37 30.82
N GLY A 275 -14.02 -9.19 30.47
CA GLY A 275 -14.41 -8.15 31.42
C GLY A 275 -15.83 -8.30 32.00
N LYS A 276 -16.56 -9.34 31.58
CA LYS A 276 -17.91 -9.69 32.05
C LYS A 276 -17.86 -10.95 32.87
#